data_58192bf93327f4a66115c78b5c526fed
#
_entry.id   58192bf93327f4a66115c78b5c526fed
#
_cell.length_a   1.000
_cell.length_b   1.000
_cell.length_c   1.000
_cell.angle_alpha   90.00
_cell.angle_beta   90.00
_cell.angle_gamma   90.00
#
_symmetry.space_group_name_H-M   'P 1'
#
loop_
_entity.id
_entity.type
_entity.pdbx_description
1 polymer ?
#
loop_
_entity_poly.entity_id
_entity_poly.type
_entity_poly.pdbx_seq_one_letter_code
_entity_poly.pdbx_strand_id
1 'polypeptide(L)'
;QPLKKYLENNSSYLGICVGMQILSDWGYEDKTTRGLGIISGDIKKFKNKKLIIPHMGWNTINLNKDDTIITNSFDKKDFYFVHSYIFQNIKKSDVLAFTLYGQKFPSIVKKGNIYGVQFHPEKSHKHGLNLIKNYILKS
;
A
#
# COMPACT_ATOMS: atom_id res chain seq x y z
N GLN A 1 14.85 -10.48 -13.33
CA GLN A 1 15.13 -9.63 -12.18
C GLN A 1 14.87 -10.43 -10.90
N PRO A 2 15.87 -10.52 -9.98
CA PRO A 2 15.81 -11.44 -8.84
C PRO A 2 14.59 -11.24 -7.92
N LEU A 3 14.23 -9.99 -7.60
CA LEU A 3 13.07 -9.71 -6.75
C LEU A 3 11.78 -10.18 -7.40
N LYS A 4 11.62 -9.94 -8.69
CA LYS A 4 10.43 -10.39 -9.42
C LYS A 4 10.28 -11.90 -9.37
N LYS A 5 11.37 -12.65 -9.59
CA LYS A 5 11.36 -14.10 -9.49
C LYS A 5 10.95 -14.57 -8.09
N TYR A 6 11.51 -13.94 -7.07
CA TYR A 6 11.17 -14.26 -5.69
C TYR A 6 9.66 -14.09 -5.45
N LEU A 7 9.09 -12.98 -5.90
CA LEU A 7 7.68 -12.68 -5.69
C LEU A 7 6.76 -13.60 -6.49
N GLU A 8 7.16 -13.98 -7.71
CA GLU A 8 6.38 -14.88 -8.56
C GLU A 8 6.32 -16.30 -8.01
N ASN A 9 7.24 -16.67 -7.13
CA ASN A 9 7.30 -18.00 -6.52
C ASN A 9 6.48 -18.09 -5.21
N ASN A 10 5.46 -17.26 -5.05
CA ASN A 10 4.56 -17.27 -3.91
C ASN A 10 5.26 -16.99 -2.57
N SER A 11 6.32 -16.22 -2.61
CA SER A 11 7.10 -15.85 -1.43
C SER A 11 6.41 -14.74 -0.64
N SER A 12 6.70 -14.68 0.66
CA SER A 12 6.15 -13.64 1.53
C SER A 12 6.85 -12.29 1.29
N TYR A 13 6.06 -11.23 1.27
CA TYR A 13 6.58 -9.88 1.03
C TYR A 13 5.67 -8.84 1.68
N LEU A 14 6.26 -7.87 2.34
CA LEU A 14 5.56 -6.68 2.82
C LEU A 14 6.29 -5.46 2.28
N GLY A 15 5.71 -4.79 1.29
CA GLY A 15 6.24 -3.56 0.72
C GLY A 15 5.69 -2.34 1.46
N ILE A 16 6.59 -1.46 1.89
CA ILE A 16 6.23 -0.25 2.63
C ILE A 16 6.50 0.97 1.74
N CYS A 17 5.49 1.81 1.54
CA CYS A 17 5.55 3.03 0.74
C CYS A 17 6.05 2.74 -0.67
N VAL A 18 7.29 3.10 -1.01
CA VAL A 18 7.90 2.79 -2.31
C VAL A 18 7.92 1.28 -2.55
N GLY A 19 8.12 0.48 -1.50
CA GLY A 19 8.08 -0.98 -1.60
C GLY A 19 6.74 -1.54 -2.03
N MET A 20 5.64 -0.83 -1.75
CA MET A 20 4.33 -1.14 -2.31
C MET A 20 4.24 -0.69 -3.77
N GLN A 21 4.71 0.51 -4.05
CA GLN A 21 4.55 1.13 -5.37
C GLN A 21 5.29 0.38 -6.48
N ILE A 22 6.42 -0.24 -6.18
CA ILE A 22 7.18 -1.03 -7.17
C ILE A 22 6.44 -2.28 -7.63
N LEU A 23 5.38 -2.70 -6.92
CA LEU A 23 4.56 -3.86 -7.31
C LEU A 23 3.69 -3.58 -8.54
N SER A 24 3.49 -2.31 -8.88
CA SER A 24 2.63 -1.86 -9.97
C SER A 24 3.17 -2.21 -11.36
N ASP A 25 2.34 -1.97 -12.37
CA ASP A 25 2.76 -2.08 -13.76
C ASP A 25 3.65 -0.91 -14.17
N TRP A 26 3.24 0.32 -13.83
CA TRP A 26 3.92 1.55 -14.25
C TRP A 26 3.93 2.59 -13.15
N GLY A 27 5.02 3.34 -13.05
CA GLY A 27 5.14 4.51 -12.20
C GLY A 27 5.39 5.77 -13.03
N TYR A 28 4.83 6.88 -12.58
CA TYR A 28 4.89 8.15 -13.30
C TYR A 28 5.58 9.25 -12.50
N GLU A 29 6.34 8.89 -11.49
CA GLU A 29 7.20 9.84 -10.79
C GLU A 29 8.41 10.15 -11.66
N ASP A 30 8.73 11.43 -11.85
CA ASP A 30 9.78 11.95 -12.74
C ASP A 30 9.59 11.54 -14.20
N LYS A 31 9.65 10.27 -14.51
CA LYS A 31 9.47 9.71 -15.84
C LYS A 31 8.66 8.43 -15.75
N THR A 32 8.12 7.99 -16.88
CA THR A 32 7.41 6.71 -16.94
C THR A 32 8.39 5.56 -16.73
N THR A 33 8.17 4.79 -15.69
CA THR A 33 9.04 3.67 -15.32
C THR A 33 8.21 2.40 -15.15
N ARG A 34 8.70 1.28 -15.68
CA ARG A 34 8.02 0.00 -15.50
C ARG A 34 8.22 -0.52 -14.09
N GLY A 35 7.12 -0.94 -13.44
CA GLY A 35 7.14 -1.64 -12.16
C GLY A 35 7.36 -3.14 -12.36
N LEU A 36 7.19 -3.89 -11.27
CA LEU A 36 7.37 -5.35 -11.29
C LEU A 36 6.19 -6.11 -11.89
N GLY A 37 5.05 -5.44 -12.08
CA GLY A 37 3.87 -6.06 -12.68
C GLY A 37 3.25 -7.17 -11.86
N ILE A 38 3.40 -7.11 -10.55
CA ILE A 38 2.82 -8.11 -9.63
C ILE A 38 1.36 -7.80 -9.35
N ILE A 39 1.06 -6.53 -9.10
CA ILE A 39 -0.31 -6.05 -8.88
C ILE A 39 -0.65 -5.06 -9.99
N SER A 40 -1.69 -5.39 -10.77
CA SER A 40 -2.09 -4.58 -11.90
C SER A 40 -2.54 -3.19 -11.45
N GLY A 41 -1.99 -2.16 -12.07
CA GLY A 41 -2.30 -0.76 -11.78
C GLY A 41 -1.10 0.14 -11.97
N ASP A 42 -1.31 1.42 -11.76
CA ASP A 42 -0.32 2.46 -12.03
C ASP A 42 -0.11 3.34 -10.81
N ILE A 43 1.09 3.86 -10.66
CA ILE A 43 1.43 4.80 -9.60
C ILE A 43 1.45 6.21 -10.21
N LYS A 44 0.48 7.02 -9.82
CA LYS A 44 0.31 8.38 -10.34
C LYS A 44 0.08 9.38 -9.22
N LYS A 45 0.34 10.65 -9.52
CA LYS A 45 0.06 11.75 -8.60
C LYS A 45 -1.44 11.83 -8.29
N PHE A 46 -1.77 12.39 -7.13
CA PHE A 46 -3.18 12.71 -6.82
C PHE A 46 -3.79 13.53 -7.96
N LYS A 47 -5.04 13.22 -8.31
CA LYS A 47 -5.72 13.89 -9.43
C LYS A 47 -6.09 15.34 -9.11
N ASN A 48 -6.47 15.62 -7.87
CA ASN A 48 -6.86 16.96 -7.46
C ASN A 48 -5.63 17.82 -7.25
N LYS A 49 -5.40 18.74 -8.18
CA LYS A 49 -4.23 19.64 -8.15
C LYS A 49 -4.28 20.68 -7.02
N LYS A 50 -5.42 20.83 -6.36
CA LYS A 50 -5.56 21.76 -5.21
C LYS A 50 -5.14 21.13 -3.89
N LEU A 51 -4.91 19.82 -3.86
CA LEU A 51 -4.44 19.15 -2.64
C LEU A 51 -3.02 19.58 -2.30
N ILE A 52 -2.78 19.73 -1.00
CA ILE A 52 -1.41 19.96 -0.50
C ILE A 52 -0.65 18.65 -0.60
N ILE A 53 0.46 18.65 -1.31
CA ILE A 53 1.30 17.48 -1.55
C ILE A 53 2.70 17.76 -1.00
N PRO A 54 3.31 16.77 -0.28
CA PRO A 54 2.83 15.41 -0.03
C PRO A 54 1.66 15.33 0.96
N HIS A 55 0.88 14.27 0.87
CA HIS A 55 -0.01 13.83 1.94
C HIS A 55 0.90 13.40 3.09
N MET A 56 0.97 14.19 4.14
CA MET A 56 1.89 13.99 5.26
C MET A 56 1.16 14.10 6.57
N GLY A 57 1.27 13.07 7.41
CA GLY A 57 0.64 13.05 8.72
C GLY A 57 -0.20 11.81 8.95
N TRP A 58 -0.97 11.87 10.04
CA TRP A 58 -1.83 10.78 10.46
C TRP A 58 -3.12 10.78 9.67
N ASN A 59 -3.54 9.61 9.20
CA ASN A 59 -4.81 9.46 8.52
C ASN A 59 -5.35 8.05 8.74
N THR A 60 -6.65 7.90 8.57
CA THR A 60 -7.39 6.70 8.89
C THR A 60 -7.40 5.72 7.73
N ILE A 61 -7.20 4.44 8.01
CA ILE A 61 -7.45 3.39 7.03
C ILE A 61 -8.86 2.84 7.21
N ASN A 62 -9.49 2.46 6.10
CA ASN A 62 -10.83 1.88 6.08
C ASN A 62 -10.71 0.51 5.44
N LEU A 63 -10.93 -0.56 6.20
CA LEU A 63 -10.83 -1.90 5.67
C LEU A 63 -11.95 -2.18 4.67
N ASN A 64 -11.56 -2.80 3.57
CA ASN A 64 -12.48 -3.20 2.51
C ASN A 64 -12.96 -4.64 2.71
N LYS A 65 -12.09 -5.46 3.30
CA LYS A 65 -12.39 -6.86 3.63
C LYS A 65 -11.43 -7.36 4.71
N ASP A 66 -11.85 -8.41 5.41
CA ASP A 66 -11.04 -9.05 6.45
C ASP A 66 -9.91 -9.88 5.84
N ASP A 67 -8.84 -10.04 6.61
CA ASP A 67 -7.67 -10.80 6.20
C ASP A 67 -7.01 -11.39 7.44
N THR A 68 -6.25 -12.47 7.29
CA THR A 68 -5.63 -13.14 8.43
C THR A 68 -4.52 -12.32 9.07
N ILE A 69 -3.83 -11.49 8.29
CA ILE A 69 -2.76 -10.61 8.78
C ILE A 69 -3.31 -9.21 9.03
N ILE A 70 -4.07 -8.68 8.09
CA ILE A 70 -4.71 -7.37 8.20
C ILE A 70 -6.14 -7.58 8.73
N THR A 71 -6.23 -7.80 10.03
CA THR A 71 -7.50 -8.14 10.69
C THR A 71 -8.38 -6.90 10.90
N ASN A 72 -9.65 -7.14 11.23
CA ASN A 72 -10.61 -6.07 11.52
C ASN A 72 -10.17 -5.13 12.64
N SER A 73 -9.22 -5.56 13.49
CA SER A 73 -8.70 -4.70 14.55
C SER A 73 -8.02 -3.44 14.02
N PHE A 74 -7.61 -3.43 12.75
CA PHE A 74 -6.99 -2.26 12.13
C PHE A 74 -7.98 -1.32 11.48
N ASP A 75 -9.26 -1.71 11.38
CA ASP A 75 -10.26 -0.86 10.75
C ASP A 75 -10.46 0.44 11.52
N LYS A 76 -10.52 1.55 10.79
CA LYS A 76 -10.69 2.90 11.33
C LYS A 76 -9.56 3.33 12.27
N LYS A 77 -8.38 2.73 12.13
CA LYS A 77 -7.20 3.16 12.90
C LYS A 77 -6.33 4.08 12.07
N ASP A 78 -5.58 4.93 12.76
CA ASP A 78 -4.72 5.92 12.13
C ASP A 78 -3.31 5.39 11.94
N PHE A 79 -2.75 5.70 10.77
CA PHE A 79 -1.37 5.37 10.40
C PHE A 79 -0.69 6.62 9.84
N TYR A 80 0.62 6.64 9.85
CA TYR A 80 1.40 7.77 9.38
C TYR A 80 1.71 7.66 7.89
N PHE A 81 1.32 8.69 7.13
CA PHE A 81 1.54 8.76 5.69
C PHE A 81 2.53 9.85 5.33
N VAL A 82 3.36 9.61 4.35
CA VAL A 82 4.15 10.64 3.67
C VAL A 82 4.40 10.19 2.23
N HIS A 83 3.59 10.69 1.29
CA HIS A 83 3.69 10.30 -0.12
C HIS A 83 2.98 11.31 -1.01
N SER A 84 3.40 11.36 -2.27
CA SER A 84 2.78 12.25 -3.28
C SER A 84 2.11 11.47 -4.40
N TYR A 85 2.39 10.17 -4.50
CA TYR A 85 1.89 9.30 -5.56
C TYR A 85 1.06 8.19 -4.95
N ILE A 86 0.06 7.71 -5.68
CA ILE A 86 -0.88 6.70 -5.22
C ILE A 86 -1.11 5.65 -6.30
N PHE A 87 -1.51 4.45 -5.86
CA PHE A 87 -1.94 3.38 -6.75
C PHE A 87 -3.27 3.77 -7.39
N GLN A 88 -3.35 3.68 -8.71
CA GLN A 88 -4.58 3.95 -9.49
C GLN A 88 -4.80 2.80 -10.47
N ASN A 89 -6.04 2.68 -10.95
CA ASN A 89 -6.43 1.63 -11.90
C ASN A 89 -6.19 0.22 -11.39
N ILE A 90 -6.20 0.05 -10.07
CA ILE A 90 -6.03 -1.22 -9.40
C ILE A 90 -7.38 -1.96 -9.31
N LYS A 91 -7.35 -3.28 -9.40
CA LYS A 91 -8.55 -4.10 -9.19
C LYS A 91 -9.01 -3.98 -7.75
N LYS A 92 -10.31 -3.78 -7.55
CA LYS A 92 -10.90 -3.68 -6.22
C LYS A 92 -10.60 -4.91 -5.35
N SER A 93 -10.54 -6.09 -5.97
CA SER A 93 -10.23 -7.34 -5.27
C SER A 93 -8.81 -7.38 -4.70
N ASP A 94 -7.89 -6.56 -5.21
CA ASP A 94 -6.52 -6.49 -4.71
C ASP A 94 -6.35 -5.43 -3.61
N VAL A 95 -7.42 -4.69 -3.25
CA VAL A 95 -7.37 -3.63 -2.24
C VAL A 95 -7.95 -4.14 -0.92
N LEU A 96 -7.13 -4.19 0.13
CA LEU A 96 -7.59 -4.55 1.48
C LEU A 96 -8.11 -3.35 2.25
N ALA A 97 -7.52 -2.17 2.04
CA ALA A 97 -7.93 -0.95 2.74
C ALA A 97 -7.73 0.26 1.84
N PHE A 98 -8.53 1.28 2.10
CA PHE A 98 -8.39 2.56 1.41
C PHE A 98 -8.36 3.70 2.42
N THR A 99 -7.88 4.85 1.98
CA THR A 99 -7.79 6.08 2.77
C THR A 99 -8.28 7.25 1.92
N LEU A 100 -8.83 8.26 2.58
CA LEU A 100 -9.33 9.47 1.93
C LEU A 100 -8.40 10.64 2.18
N TYR A 101 -7.96 11.28 1.12
CA TYR A 101 -7.22 12.55 1.19
C TYR A 101 -7.62 13.38 -0.03
N GLY A 102 -8.80 14.02 0.05
CA GLY A 102 -9.40 14.69 -1.09
C GLY A 102 -9.76 13.76 -2.25
N GLN A 103 -9.31 12.53 -2.18
CA GLN A 103 -9.55 11.48 -3.15
C GLN A 103 -9.31 10.14 -2.44
N LYS A 104 -10.10 9.13 -2.77
CA LYS A 104 -9.95 7.78 -2.24
C LYS A 104 -8.76 7.09 -2.91
N PHE A 105 -7.88 6.48 -2.11
CA PHE A 105 -6.74 5.75 -2.65
C PHE A 105 -6.48 4.47 -1.85
N PRO A 106 -5.88 3.43 -2.49
CA PRO A 106 -5.54 2.21 -1.78
C PRO A 106 -4.43 2.45 -0.76
N SER A 107 -4.68 2.14 0.50
CA SER A 107 -3.68 2.23 1.56
C SER A 107 -3.06 0.87 1.89
N ILE A 108 -3.77 -0.23 1.64
CA ILE A 108 -3.24 -1.60 1.75
C ILE A 108 -3.69 -2.41 0.54
N VAL A 109 -2.74 -3.04 -0.12
CA VAL A 109 -2.99 -3.92 -1.27
C VAL A 109 -2.45 -5.32 -0.97
N LYS A 110 -3.03 -6.32 -1.64
CA LYS A 110 -2.61 -7.72 -1.46
C LYS A 110 -2.81 -8.51 -2.72
N LYS A 111 -1.85 -9.40 -3.01
CA LYS A 111 -2.01 -10.46 -4.01
C LYS A 111 -1.24 -11.68 -3.54
N GLY A 112 -1.96 -12.79 -3.27
CA GLY A 112 -1.33 -13.98 -2.70
C GLY A 112 -0.70 -13.69 -1.35
N ASN A 113 0.59 -13.98 -1.21
CA ASN A 113 1.37 -13.72 0.00
C ASN A 113 2.10 -12.37 -0.03
N ILE A 114 1.76 -11.52 -1.00
CA ILE A 114 2.42 -10.23 -1.19
C ILE A 114 1.49 -9.14 -0.69
N TYR A 115 1.98 -8.35 0.27
CA TYR A 115 1.26 -7.21 0.84
C TYR A 115 2.00 -5.92 0.52
N GLY A 116 1.25 -4.86 0.33
CA GLY A 116 1.81 -3.51 0.21
C GLY A 116 1.03 -2.53 1.07
N VAL A 117 1.73 -1.64 1.77
CA VAL A 117 1.10 -0.57 2.55
C VAL A 117 1.67 0.77 2.10
N GLN A 118 0.81 1.77 1.91
CA GLN A 118 1.24 3.10 1.50
C GLN A 118 1.83 3.89 2.66
N PHE A 119 1.30 3.67 3.86
CA PHE A 119 1.78 4.32 5.06
C PHE A 119 3.07 3.69 5.57
N HIS A 120 3.65 4.31 6.60
CA HIS A 120 4.85 3.82 7.27
C HIS A 120 4.47 3.19 8.61
N PRO A 121 4.29 1.85 8.69
CA PRO A 121 3.93 1.21 9.96
C PRO A 121 5.00 1.40 11.02
N GLU A 122 6.28 1.48 10.63
CA GLU A 122 7.39 1.72 11.56
C GLU A 122 7.29 3.10 12.23
N LYS A 123 6.52 4.04 11.64
CA LYS A 123 6.27 5.38 12.19
C LYS A 123 4.85 5.55 12.74
N SER A 124 4.11 4.47 12.84
CA SER A 124 2.67 4.51 13.16
C SER A 124 2.37 4.02 14.58
N HIS A 125 3.34 4.15 15.49
CA HIS A 125 3.20 3.80 16.90
C HIS A 125 2.64 2.38 17.09
N LYS A 126 1.72 2.20 18.04
CA LYS A 126 1.19 0.90 18.44
C LYS A 126 0.56 0.13 17.27
N HIS A 127 -0.29 0.78 16.50
CA HIS A 127 -0.98 0.10 15.40
C HIS A 127 -0.02 -0.34 14.31
N GLY A 128 0.99 0.47 14.02
CA GLY A 128 2.02 0.11 13.06
C GLY A 128 2.85 -1.07 13.51
N LEU A 129 3.27 -1.07 14.78
CA LEU A 129 4.02 -2.18 15.35
C LEU A 129 3.19 -3.47 15.36
N ASN A 130 1.91 -3.38 15.69
CA ASN A 130 1.01 -4.53 15.68
C ASN A 130 0.87 -5.12 14.27
N LEU A 131 0.82 -4.28 13.26
CA LEU A 131 0.73 -4.74 11.87
C LEU A 131 2.00 -5.50 11.47
N ILE A 132 3.17 -4.93 11.76
CA ILE A 132 4.45 -5.59 11.48
C ILE A 132 4.53 -6.93 12.22
N LYS A 133 4.15 -6.94 13.49
CA LYS A 133 4.14 -8.14 14.32
C LYS A 133 3.24 -9.22 13.72
N ASN A 134 2.03 -8.85 13.33
CA ASN A 134 1.11 -9.80 12.69
C ASN A 134 1.70 -10.40 11.42
N TYR A 135 2.32 -9.56 10.60
CA TYR A 135 2.95 -10.02 9.38
C TYR A 135 4.06 -11.04 9.68
N ILE A 136 4.95 -10.71 10.61
CA ILE A 136 6.08 -11.59 10.97
C ILE A 136 5.59 -12.92 11.52
N LEU A 137 4.57 -12.91 12.38
CA LEU A 137 4.10 -14.11 13.06
C LEU A 137 3.19 -15.00 12.24
N LYS A 138 2.50 -14.42 11.25
CA LYS A 138 1.44 -15.14 10.50
C LYS A 138 1.75 -15.36 9.04
N SER A 139 2.82 -14.76 8.55
CA SER A 139 3.20 -14.94 7.13
C SER A 139 3.98 -16.20 6.86
#